data_693dd9eba776ad49756cfd312a6ea11c
#
_entry.id   693dd9eba776ad49756cfd312a6ea11c
#
_cell.length_a   1.000
_cell.length_b   1.000
_cell.length_c   1.000
_cell.angle_alpha   90.00
_cell.angle_beta   90.00
_cell.angle_gamma   90.00
#
_symmetry.space_group_name_H-M   'P 1'
#
loop_
_entity.id
_entity.type
_entity.pdbx_description
1 polymer ?
#
loop_
_entity_poly.entity_id
_entity_poly.type
_entity_poly.pdbx_seq_one_letter_code
_entity_poly.pdbx_strand_id
1 'polypeptide(L)'
;MTTRAPSFSIVIPTFQRREVVCDAVRAVSKLDYSGPLELIVVVDGSTDGTAAALGAIECPFSFRIIEQANSGAAHARNRGASEAAHDIILFLDDDMMVEPDLVAEHARMYREGADAVIGHVRVDFSSPAGFVTENFASWLASCRIEERLTPFDIWTAQLSVRRKVFEELGAFDESFTAKSAFALEDADFGVRLLARFQVRHNPQAIAGLRYVVTPREYMERVPRAVTGQLLFLRKYPAFARTLLDQNGRSKPLVRFVCRPLSRVPFIPQLFSRMAVRLSEIALGSRFGSSRIVARIFSVAREIAYWAAVHAKGGMPDSDRLLILCYHSIEDRSDDPVLGRFAVSRQVFEAQLDSLISRGFVFVGTNALAAFVAGNPLPRRAVLLTFDDCYSELPAIAREVLRPRKIEALAFAVTGMASNEWDRQRGSAPLSLLSSEQLQELTSLGVEIGCHSRTHRDLRTLTDSERVTETAGALEDLVEAGVPRPRFYAYPFGDSDPESREAVRRAGYLGALGLSQRYANRSSDAFDLPRIMVLAKDRGWRFRLRTAFPRLFAHFRRRLPGV
;
A
#
# COMPACT_ATOMS: atom_id res chain seq x y z
N MET A 1 24.93 -37.93 -16.90
CA MET A 1 24.85 -37.71 -15.42
C MET A 1 23.42 -38.02 -15.02
N THR A 2 23.18 -39.14 -14.33
CA THR A 2 21.89 -39.47 -13.75
C THR A 2 21.62 -38.45 -12.63
N THR A 3 20.84 -37.42 -12.93
CA THR A 3 20.45 -36.43 -11.93
C THR A 3 19.57 -37.15 -10.90
N ARG A 4 20.10 -37.30 -9.68
CA ARG A 4 19.37 -37.86 -8.54
C ARG A 4 18.03 -37.11 -8.40
N ALA A 5 16.95 -37.86 -8.19
CA ALA A 5 15.63 -37.25 -7.99
C ALA A 5 15.68 -36.27 -6.82
N PRO A 6 15.07 -35.05 -6.93
CA PRO A 6 15.01 -34.11 -5.85
C PRO A 6 14.41 -34.71 -4.58
N SER A 7 14.88 -34.31 -3.40
CA SER A 7 14.38 -34.82 -2.13
C SER A 7 13.45 -33.78 -1.45
N PHE A 8 12.32 -34.24 -0.89
CA PHE A 8 11.28 -33.35 -0.32
C PHE A 8 10.95 -33.66 1.12
N SER A 9 10.85 -32.62 1.93
CA SER A 9 10.22 -32.60 3.25
C SER A 9 8.87 -31.89 3.15
N ILE A 10 7.78 -32.62 3.32
CA ILE A 10 6.43 -32.05 3.35
C ILE A 10 6.16 -31.57 4.78
N VAL A 11 5.74 -30.29 4.94
CA VAL A 11 5.44 -29.67 6.23
C VAL A 11 3.98 -29.23 6.28
N ILE A 12 3.22 -29.78 7.24
CA ILE A 12 1.79 -29.47 7.45
C ILE A 12 1.61 -28.93 8.86
N PRO A 13 1.26 -27.65 9.05
CA PRO A 13 0.82 -27.12 10.35
C PRO A 13 -0.65 -27.44 10.57
N THR A 14 -1.07 -27.80 11.80
CA THR A 14 -2.47 -28.02 12.13
C THR A 14 -2.83 -27.56 13.54
N PHE A 15 -4.09 -27.07 13.71
CA PHE A 15 -4.63 -26.67 15.00
C PHE A 15 -6.13 -26.93 15.10
N GLN A 16 -6.58 -27.78 16.06
CA GLN A 16 -7.99 -28.10 16.35
C GLN A 16 -8.80 -28.55 15.11
N ARG A 17 -8.21 -29.41 14.24
CA ARG A 17 -8.81 -29.85 12.97
C ARG A 17 -8.54 -31.33 12.69
N ARG A 18 -8.73 -32.17 13.72
CA ARG A 18 -8.40 -33.60 13.73
C ARG A 18 -8.83 -34.35 12.45
N GLU A 19 -10.10 -34.26 12.08
CA GLU A 19 -10.63 -35.01 10.92
C GLU A 19 -10.03 -34.52 9.61
N VAL A 20 -9.93 -33.20 9.48
CA VAL A 20 -9.46 -32.55 8.23
C VAL A 20 -8.00 -32.89 7.97
N VAL A 21 -7.13 -32.76 8.98
CA VAL A 21 -5.69 -33.08 8.81
C VAL A 21 -5.46 -34.57 8.61
N CYS A 22 -6.26 -35.45 9.25
CA CYS A 22 -6.16 -36.89 9.01
C CYS A 22 -6.48 -37.24 7.56
N ASP A 23 -7.48 -36.61 6.95
CA ASP A 23 -7.80 -36.82 5.54
C ASP A 23 -6.68 -36.28 4.62
N ALA A 24 -6.11 -35.12 4.92
CA ALA A 24 -4.97 -34.58 4.19
C ALA A 24 -3.74 -35.52 4.27
N VAL A 25 -3.42 -36.03 5.46
CA VAL A 25 -2.30 -37.00 5.63
C VAL A 25 -2.56 -38.31 4.87
N ARG A 26 -3.81 -38.80 4.86
CA ARG A 26 -4.17 -39.97 4.01
C ARG A 26 -4.06 -39.69 2.52
N ALA A 27 -4.29 -38.45 2.07
CA ALA A 27 -4.04 -38.07 0.68
C ALA A 27 -2.54 -38.03 0.39
N VAL A 28 -1.75 -37.44 1.28
CA VAL A 28 -0.28 -37.37 1.17
C VAL A 28 0.34 -38.77 1.20
N SER A 29 -0.19 -39.71 1.99
CA SER A 29 0.35 -41.09 2.02
C SER A 29 0.17 -41.86 0.71
N LYS A 30 -0.63 -41.34 -0.23
CA LYS A 30 -0.86 -41.95 -1.58
C LYS A 30 -0.03 -41.28 -2.67
N LEU A 31 0.91 -40.39 -2.34
CA LEU A 31 1.78 -39.75 -3.31
C LEU A 31 2.62 -40.77 -4.07
N ASP A 32 2.65 -40.62 -5.39
CA ASP A 32 3.49 -41.44 -6.31
C ASP A 32 4.77 -40.64 -6.64
N TYR A 33 5.78 -40.84 -5.82
CA TYR A 33 7.08 -40.22 -6.00
C TYR A 33 8.23 -41.15 -5.68
N SER A 34 9.11 -41.38 -6.63
CA SER A 34 10.24 -42.31 -6.50
C SER A 34 11.47 -41.73 -5.79
N GLY A 35 11.52 -40.42 -5.57
CA GLY A 35 12.60 -39.75 -4.84
C GLY A 35 12.43 -39.81 -3.32
N PRO A 36 13.47 -39.40 -2.56
CA PRO A 36 13.37 -39.33 -1.11
C PRO A 36 12.27 -38.35 -0.63
N LEU A 37 11.42 -38.81 0.29
CA LEU A 37 10.26 -38.08 0.80
C LEU A 37 10.11 -38.31 2.30
N GLU A 38 9.78 -37.27 3.03
CA GLU A 38 9.30 -37.31 4.42
C GLU A 38 8.10 -36.38 4.64
N LEU A 39 7.29 -36.71 5.62
CA LEU A 39 6.16 -35.88 6.11
C LEU A 39 6.41 -35.46 7.54
N ILE A 40 6.22 -34.17 7.82
CA ILE A 40 6.30 -33.57 9.14
C ILE A 40 4.98 -32.84 9.39
N VAL A 41 4.20 -33.31 10.36
CA VAL A 41 2.98 -32.62 10.80
C VAL A 41 3.26 -31.93 12.12
N VAL A 42 3.06 -30.61 12.18
CA VAL A 42 3.23 -29.82 13.40
C VAL A 42 1.87 -29.51 14.02
N VAL A 43 1.59 -30.15 15.14
CA VAL A 43 0.36 -29.98 15.93
C VAL A 43 0.55 -28.79 16.87
N ASP A 44 -0.04 -27.65 16.53
CA ASP A 44 0.18 -26.36 17.19
C ASP A 44 -0.76 -26.16 18.40
N GLY A 45 -0.65 -27.03 19.40
CA GLY A 45 -1.40 -26.94 20.65
C GLY A 45 -2.85 -27.44 20.54
N SER A 46 -3.12 -28.42 19.67
CA SER A 46 -4.44 -29.05 19.57
C SER A 46 -4.77 -29.88 20.81
N THR A 47 -6.02 -29.80 21.26
CA THR A 47 -6.57 -30.55 22.42
C THR A 47 -7.69 -31.51 22.05
N ASP A 48 -7.96 -31.67 20.74
CA ASP A 48 -9.05 -32.48 20.17
C ASP A 48 -8.64 -33.94 19.85
N GLY A 49 -7.46 -34.37 20.32
CA GLY A 49 -6.91 -35.69 20.04
C GLY A 49 -6.24 -35.83 18.66
N THR A 50 -5.91 -34.72 18.02
CA THR A 50 -5.27 -34.69 16.68
C THR A 50 -3.99 -35.52 16.65
N ALA A 51 -3.05 -35.34 17.59
CA ALA A 51 -1.77 -36.06 17.58
C ALA A 51 -1.94 -37.58 17.66
N ALA A 52 -2.82 -38.06 18.55
CA ALA A 52 -3.14 -39.47 18.68
C ALA A 52 -3.78 -40.05 17.41
N ALA A 53 -4.70 -39.32 16.78
CA ALA A 53 -5.34 -39.74 15.53
C ALA A 53 -4.35 -39.82 14.36
N LEU A 54 -3.40 -38.87 14.27
CA LEU A 54 -2.33 -38.90 13.27
C LEU A 54 -1.39 -40.08 13.47
N GLY A 55 -1.05 -40.42 14.72
CA GLY A 55 -0.18 -41.57 15.04
C GLY A 55 -0.75 -42.92 14.64
N ALA A 56 -2.06 -43.02 14.37
CA ALA A 56 -2.72 -44.23 13.88
C ALA A 56 -2.71 -44.35 12.32
N ILE A 57 -2.17 -43.36 11.61
CA ILE A 57 -2.15 -43.36 10.13
C ILE A 57 -0.83 -43.98 9.64
N GLU A 58 -0.94 -45.05 8.84
CA GLU A 58 0.20 -45.62 8.16
C GLU A 58 0.65 -44.76 6.97
N CYS A 59 1.96 -44.53 6.88
CA CYS A 59 2.57 -43.75 5.81
C CYS A 59 3.73 -44.53 5.19
N PRO A 60 3.83 -44.63 3.84
CA PRO A 60 4.86 -45.43 3.18
C PRO A 60 6.28 -44.82 3.23
N PHE A 61 6.44 -43.64 3.75
CA PHE A 61 7.70 -42.93 3.93
C PHE A 61 7.82 -42.37 5.35
N SER A 62 8.95 -41.74 5.69
CA SER A 62 9.17 -41.17 7.03
C SER A 62 8.05 -40.20 7.39
N PHE A 63 7.37 -40.48 8.51
CA PHE A 63 6.30 -39.61 9.03
C PHE A 63 6.61 -39.24 10.48
N ARG A 64 6.67 -37.94 10.75
CA ARG A 64 6.93 -37.40 12.07
C ARG A 64 5.82 -36.44 12.49
N ILE A 65 5.42 -36.53 13.75
CA ILE A 65 4.45 -35.63 14.39
C ILE A 65 5.20 -34.82 15.45
N ILE A 66 5.10 -33.51 15.37
CA ILE A 66 5.73 -32.59 16.33
C ILE A 66 4.60 -31.84 17.05
N GLU A 67 4.57 -31.95 18.37
CA GLU A 67 3.64 -31.21 19.19
C GLU A 67 4.33 -29.97 19.78
N GLN A 68 3.64 -28.84 19.80
CA GLN A 68 4.10 -27.61 20.42
C GLN A 68 2.93 -26.85 21.07
N ALA A 69 3.23 -25.85 21.93
CA ALA A 69 2.22 -24.91 22.41
C ALA A 69 1.77 -24.00 21.25
N ASN A 70 0.47 -23.65 21.23
CA ASN A 70 -0.11 -22.83 20.17
C ASN A 70 0.65 -21.51 19.99
N SER A 71 1.32 -21.37 18.87
CA SER A 71 2.19 -20.24 18.52
C SER A 71 1.85 -19.61 17.15
N GLY A 72 0.91 -20.23 16.42
CA GLY A 72 0.43 -19.76 15.12
C GLY A 72 1.09 -20.45 13.93
N ALA A 73 0.41 -20.36 12.78
CA ALA A 73 0.76 -21.12 11.58
C ALA A 73 2.18 -20.84 11.06
N ALA A 74 2.65 -19.59 11.08
CA ALA A 74 4.00 -19.25 10.65
C ALA A 74 5.06 -19.93 11.54
N HIS A 75 4.88 -19.88 12.87
CA HIS A 75 5.77 -20.56 13.81
C HIS A 75 5.77 -22.07 13.60
N ALA A 76 4.59 -22.67 13.41
CA ALA A 76 4.49 -24.10 13.15
C ALA A 76 5.18 -24.51 11.84
N ARG A 77 5.01 -23.72 10.75
CA ARG A 77 5.74 -23.96 9.49
C ARG A 77 7.25 -23.80 9.65
N ASN A 78 7.70 -22.76 10.37
CA ASN A 78 9.11 -22.55 10.66
C ASN A 78 9.69 -23.71 11.47
N ARG A 79 8.97 -24.20 12.47
CA ARG A 79 9.36 -25.37 13.27
C ARG A 79 9.47 -26.62 12.40
N GLY A 80 8.48 -26.91 11.56
CA GLY A 80 8.53 -28.04 10.64
C GLY A 80 9.69 -27.93 9.64
N ALA A 81 9.93 -26.73 9.12
CA ALA A 81 11.04 -26.46 8.21
C ALA A 81 12.42 -26.65 8.87
N SER A 82 12.58 -26.28 10.14
CA SER A 82 13.83 -26.48 10.89
C SER A 82 14.15 -27.95 11.14
N GLU A 83 13.14 -28.80 11.17
CA GLU A 83 13.26 -30.26 11.34
C GLU A 83 13.37 -31.01 10.00
N ALA A 84 13.24 -30.30 8.87
CA ALA A 84 13.27 -30.90 7.53
C ALA A 84 14.68 -31.45 7.21
N ALA A 85 14.75 -32.72 6.73
CA ALA A 85 16.00 -33.36 6.39
C ALA A 85 16.39 -33.18 4.92
N HIS A 86 15.43 -32.86 4.04
CA HIS A 86 15.62 -32.83 2.60
C HIS A 86 15.90 -31.42 2.04
N ASP A 87 16.32 -31.35 0.76
CA ASP A 87 16.78 -30.14 0.10
C ASP A 87 15.65 -29.20 -0.29
N ILE A 88 14.42 -29.73 -0.43
CA ILE A 88 13.24 -28.95 -0.79
C ILE A 88 12.19 -29.13 0.29
N ILE A 89 11.64 -28.02 0.78
CA ILE A 89 10.53 -27.99 1.71
C ILE A 89 9.26 -27.74 0.90
N LEU A 90 8.26 -28.61 1.04
CA LEU A 90 6.92 -28.41 0.49
C LEU A 90 5.96 -28.10 1.64
N PHE A 91 5.52 -26.86 1.74
CA PHE A 91 4.45 -26.46 2.64
C PHE A 91 3.10 -26.82 2.04
N LEU A 92 2.27 -27.47 2.85
CA LEU A 92 0.86 -27.75 2.58
C LEU A 92 0.01 -27.33 3.78
N ASP A 93 -1.18 -26.80 3.54
CA ASP A 93 -2.15 -26.59 4.61
C ASP A 93 -2.83 -27.92 4.99
N ASP A 94 -3.37 -28.00 6.20
CA ASP A 94 -3.97 -29.21 6.77
C ASP A 94 -5.30 -29.63 6.12
N ASP A 95 -5.81 -28.85 5.16
CA ASP A 95 -7.03 -29.09 4.39
C ASP A 95 -6.77 -29.36 2.89
N MET A 96 -5.52 -29.65 2.54
CA MET A 96 -5.15 -29.91 1.15
C MET A 96 -5.26 -31.39 0.78
N MET A 97 -6.14 -31.69 -0.16
CA MET A 97 -6.30 -33.02 -0.79
C MET A 97 -5.42 -33.07 -2.03
N VAL A 98 -4.24 -33.65 -1.90
CA VAL A 98 -3.23 -33.67 -2.97
C VAL A 98 -3.49 -34.78 -4.00
N GLU A 99 -3.22 -34.49 -5.29
CA GLU A 99 -3.19 -35.52 -6.33
C GLU A 99 -1.90 -36.35 -6.21
N PRO A 100 -1.92 -37.64 -6.61
CA PRO A 100 -0.78 -38.55 -6.43
C PRO A 100 0.54 -38.07 -7.05
N ASP A 101 0.49 -37.35 -8.15
CA ASP A 101 1.65 -36.86 -8.92
C ASP A 101 2.16 -35.47 -8.45
N LEU A 102 1.55 -34.87 -7.42
CA LEU A 102 1.87 -33.53 -6.95
C LEU A 102 3.37 -33.31 -6.78
N VAL A 103 4.06 -34.19 -6.04
CA VAL A 103 5.49 -34.01 -5.74
C VAL A 103 6.34 -34.26 -6.99
N ALA A 104 5.94 -35.16 -7.89
CA ALA A 104 6.61 -35.38 -9.15
C ALA A 104 6.57 -34.14 -10.05
N GLU A 105 5.43 -33.43 -10.06
CA GLU A 105 5.24 -32.20 -10.80
C GLU A 105 6.06 -31.02 -10.20
N HIS A 106 6.13 -30.91 -8.88
CA HIS A 106 7.06 -29.98 -8.25
C HIS A 106 8.51 -30.31 -8.61
N ALA A 107 8.91 -31.57 -8.52
CA ALA A 107 10.27 -32.03 -8.82
C ALA A 107 10.70 -31.73 -10.27
N ARG A 108 9.75 -31.74 -11.21
CA ARG A 108 10.01 -31.38 -12.62
C ARG A 108 10.51 -29.94 -12.72
N MET A 109 9.87 -28.98 -12.04
CA MET A 109 10.26 -27.57 -12.06
C MET A 109 11.66 -27.33 -11.46
N TYR A 110 12.03 -28.08 -10.42
CA TYR A 110 13.38 -27.96 -9.83
C TYR A 110 14.48 -28.48 -10.74
N ARG A 111 14.19 -29.49 -11.57
CA ARG A 111 15.12 -29.93 -12.62
C ARG A 111 15.32 -28.92 -13.72
N GLU A 112 14.32 -28.05 -13.93
CA GLU A 112 14.34 -26.93 -14.85
C GLU A 112 14.91 -25.64 -14.24
N GLY A 113 15.46 -25.71 -13.01
CA GLY A 113 16.16 -24.59 -12.37
C GLY A 113 15.33 -23.67 -11.47
N ALA A 114 14.13 -24.07 -11.05
CA ALA A 114 13.35 -23.29 -10.10
C ALA A 114 14.02 -23.21 -8.71
N ASP A 115 13.86 -22.08 -8.04
CA ASP A 115 14.23 -21.89 -6.63
C ASP A 115 13.04 -22.14 -5.70
N ALA A 116 11.83 -21.84 -6.18
CA ALA A 116 10.57 -22.16 -5.54
C ALA A 116 9.49 -22.47 -6.58
N VAL A 117 8.47 -23.23 -6.18
CA VAL A 117 7.36 -23.64 -7.05
C VAL A 117 6.04 -23.49 -6.31
N ILE A 118 5.07 -22.83 -6.94
CA ILE A 118 3.67 -22.84 -6.54
C ILE A 118 2.87 -23.74 -7.48
N GLY A 119 1.95 -24.51 -6.91
CA GLY A 119 1.07 -25.36 -7.70
C GLY A 119 -0.31 -24.74 -7.92
N HIS A 120 -1.23 -25.53 -8.47
CA HIS A 120 -2.60 -25.13 -8.73
C HIS A 120 -3.53 -25.63 -7.63
N VAL A 121 -4.22 -24.71 -6.97
CA VAL A 121 -5.20 -24.99 -5.92
C VAL A 121 -6.61 -24.86 -6.49
N ARG A 122 -7.44 -25.87 -6.27
CA ARG A 122 -8.89 -25.85 -6.57
C ARG A 122 -9.70 -26.16 -5.31
N VAL A 123 -10.99 -25.83 -5.30
CA VAL A 123 -11.87 -26.28 -4.20
C VAL A 123 -12.15 -27.77 -4.37
N ASP A 124 -11.93 -28.54 -3.31
CA ASP A 124 -12.20 -29.97 -3.29
C ASP A 124 -13.70 -30.27 -3.27
N PHE A 125 -14.11 -31.36 -3.95
CA PHE A 125 -15.51 -31.79 -4.03
C PHE A 125 -16.11 -32.23 -2.69
N SER A 126 -15.28 -32.59 -1.70
CA SER A 126 -15.72 -32.90 -0.35
C SER A 126 -16.03 -31.65 0.51
N SER A 127 -15.82 -30.45 -0.03
CA SER A 127 -16.16 -29.21 0.66
C SER A 127 -17.66 -29.08 0.85
N PRO A 128 -18.14 -28.63 2.04
CA PRO A 128 -19.55 -28.43 2.28
C PRO A 128 -20.18 -27.44 1.26
N ALA A 129 -21.34 -27.84 0.73
CA ALA A 129 -22.10 -26.95 -0.15
C ALA A 129 -22.61 -25.71 0.59
N GLY A 130 -22.67 -24.58 -0.10
CA GLY A 130 -23.23 -23.34 0.42
C GLY A 130 -22.50 -22.09 -0.11
N PHE A 131 -23.14 -20.94 0.09
CA PHE A 131 -22.66 -19.68 -0.51
C PHE A 131 -21.25 -19.26 -0.05
N VAL A 132 -20.80 -19.65 1.14
CA VAL A 132 -19.43 -19.33 1.64
C VAL A 132 -18.40 -20.08 0.81
N THR A 133 -18.62 -21.39 0.60
CA THR A 133 -17.76 -22.24 -0.26
C THR A 133 -17.85 -21.79 -1.73
N GLU A 134 -19.04 -21.51 -2.23
CA GLU A 134 -19.26 -21.05 -3.61
C GLU A 134 -18.60 -19.69 -3.88
N ASN A 135 -18.69 -18.75 -2.93
CA ASN A 135 -18.00 -17.46 -3.04
C ASN A 135 -16.48 -17.64 -3.02
N PHE A 136 -15.97 -18.52 -2.18
CA PHE A 136 -14.55 -18.84 -2.13
C PHE A 136 -14.09 -19.50 -3.43
N ALA A 137 -14.84 -20.50 -3.93
CA ALA A 137 -14.54 -21.16 -5.20
C ALA A 137 -14.56 -20.18 -6.39
N SER A 138 -15.54 -19.26 -6.42
CA SER A 138 -15.63 -18.23 -7.46
C SER A 138 -14.47 -17.24 -7.38
N TRP A 139 -14.05 -16.89 -6.16
CA TRP A 139 -12.88 -16.03 -5.97
C TRP A 139 -11.61 -16.77 -6.40
N LEU A 140 -11.41 -18.01 -5.98
CA LEU A 140 -10.25 -18.82 -6.35
C LEU A 140 -10.15 -19.02 -7.87
N ALA A 141 -11.27 -19.29 -8.54
CA ALA A 141 -11.33 -19.39 -10.00
C ALA A 141 -11.04 -18.06 -10.72
N SER A 142 -11.22 -16.92 -10.05
CA SER A 142 -10.87 -15.60 -10.56
C SER A 142 -9.40 -15.23 -10.36
N CYS A 143 -8.69 -15.93 -9.47
CA CYS A 143 -7.26 -15.78 -9.25
C CYS A 143 -6.51 -16.42 -10.43
N ARG A 144 -6.29 -15.62 -11.47
CA ARG A 144 -5.44 -16.06 -12.60
C ARG A 144 -4.00 -15.74 -12.25
N ILE A 145 -3.16 -16.78 -12.25
CA ILE A 145 -1.73 -16.60 -12.14
C ILE A 145 -1.25 -16.15 -13.52
N GLU A 146 -0.85 -14.89 -13.62
CA GLU A 146 -0.30 -14.29 -14.83
C GLU A 146 1.15 -14.73 -15.04
N GLU A 147 1.74 -14.46 -16.21
CA GLU A 147 3.17 -14.74 -16.47
C GLU A 147 4.09 -14.09 -15.43
N ARG A 148 3.70 -12.94 -14.88
CA ARG A 148 4.41 -12.26 -13.80
C ARG A 148 3.72 -12.45 -12.47
N LEU A 149 4.31 -13.28 -11.62
CA LEU A 149 3.82 -13.54 -10.26
C LEU A 149 3.84 -12.28 -9.40
N THR A 150 2.84 -12.16 -8.56
CA THR A 150 2.76 -11.15 -7.49
C THR A 150 2.96 -11.81 -6.12
N PRO A 151 3.30 -11.06 -5.06
CA PRO A 151 3.40 -11.62 -3.72
C PRO A 151 2.12 -12.31 -3.21
N PHE A 152 0.96 -11.94 -3.75
CA PHE A 152 -0.33 -12.53 -3.39
C PHE A 152 -0.65 -13.84 -4.11
N ASP A 153 0.18 -14.24 -5.07
CA ASP A 153 0.11 -15.56 -5.72
C ASP A 153 0.92 -16.61 -4.94
N ILE A 154 1.75 -16.19 -3.99
CA ILE A 154 2.55 -17.07 -3.16
C ILE A 154 1.70 -17.55 -1.98
N TRP A 155 1.19 -18.77 -2.08
CA TRP A 155 0.36 -19.38 -1.06
C TRP A 155 1.05 -20.57 -0.41
N THR A 156 1.15 -20.57 0.92
CA THR A 156 1.67 -21.69 1.70
C THR A 156 0.75 -22.90 1.69
N ALA A 157 -0.47 -22.76 1.18
CA ALA A 157 -1.37 -23.89 0.95
C ALA A 157 -0.73 -24.95 0.00
N GLN A 158 0.12 -24.48 -0.95
CA GLN A 158 0.91 -25.36 -1.80
C GLN A 158 2.13 -24.58 -2.34
N LEU A 159 3.15 -24.48 -1.54
CA LEU A 159 4.42 -23.82 -1.88
C LEU A 159 5.59 -24.75 -1.60
N SER A 160 6.39 -25.08 -2.60
CA SER A 160 7.71 -25.65 -2.34
C SER A 160 8.82 -24.63 -2.54
N VAL A 161 9.90 -24.77 -1.77
CA VAL A 161 11.06 -23.87 -1.82
C VAL A 161 12.33 -24.66 -1.47
N ARG A 162 13.46 -24.33 -2.11
CA ARG A 162 14.75 -24.88 -1.70
C ARG A 162 15.04 -24.48 -0.26
N ARG A 163 15.42 -25.41 0.60
CA ARG A 163 15.72 -25.15 2.02
C ARG A 163 16.71 -24.00 2.19
N LYS A 164 17.78 -23.97 1.40
CA LYS A 164 18.76 -22.86 1.41
C LYS A 164 18.14 -21.49 1.12
N VAL A 165 17.20 -21.43 0.19
CA VAL A 165 16.47 -20.20 -0.15
C VAL A 165 15.57 -19.77 1.01
N PHE A 166 14.88 -20.72 1.64
CA PHE A 166 14.02 -20.45 2.79
C PHE A 166 14.83 -19.91 3.99
N GLU A 167 15.98 -20.52 4.28
CA GLU A 167 16.90 -20.09 5.34
C GLU A 167 17.51 -18.71 5.03
N GLU A 168 17.97 -18.48 3.80
CA GLU A 168 18.56 -17.20 3.37
C GLU A 168 17.56 -16.04 3.43
N LEU A 169 16.28 -16.29 3.22
CA LEU A 169 15.21 -15.31 3.36
C LEU A 169 14.79 -15.05 4.81
N GLY A 170 15.28 -15.85 5.79
CA GLY A 170 14.96 -15.69 7.21
C GLY A 170 13.57 -16.23 7.58
N ALA A 171 13.09 -17.26 6.87
CA ALA A 171 11.84 -17.98 7.14
C ALA A 171 10.57 -17.10 7.09
N PHE A 172 9.45 -17.56 7.65
CA PHE A 172 8.22 -16.75 7.76
C PHE A 172 8.30 -15.79 8.94
N ASP A 173 7.77 -14.58 8.78
CA ASP A 173 7.62 -13.60 9.86
C ASP A 173 6.43 -13.98 10.76
N GLU A 174 6.72 -14.46 11.96
CA GLU A 174 5.74 -14.99 12.90
C GLU A 174 4.77 -13.95 13.45
N SER A 175 5.10 -12.66 13.32
CA SER A 175 4.22 -11.57 13.74
C SER A 175 2.87 -11.56 13.01
N PHE A 176 2.82 -12.13 11.80
CA PHE A 176 1.60 -12.21 11.00
C PHE A 176 0.58 -13.25 11.48
N THR A 177 1.01 -14.25 12.24
CA THR A 177 0.14 -15.32 12.73
C THR A 177 0.06 -15.41 14.24
N ALA A 178 0.61 -14.43 14.95
CA ALA A 178 0.46 -14.28 16.39
C ALA A 178 -1.02 -14.16 16.81
N LYS A 179 -1.32 -14.33 18.11
CA LYS A 179 -2.70 -14.42 18.67
C LYS A 179 -3.71 -13.37 18.16
N SER A 180 -3.24 -12.19 17.76
CA SER A 180 -4.08 -11.08 17.29
C SER A 180 -4.11 -10.89 15.77
N ALA A 181 -3.30 -11.63 15.01
CA ALA A 181 -3.17 -11.53 13.55
C ALA A 181 -3.53 -12.85 12.87
N PHE A 182 -3.87 -12.78 11.60
CA PHE A 182 -4.18 -13.92 10.74
C PHE A 182 -3.97 -13.53 9.29
N ALA A 183 -3.21 -14.33 8.54
CA ALA A 183 -2.91 -14.19 7.12
C ALA A 183 -1.83 -13.15 6.74
N LEU A 184 -1.31 -13.32 5.54
CA LEU A 184 -0.29 -12.53 4.83
C LEU A 184 1.17 -12.80 5.26
N GLU A 185 1.48 -13.81 6.05
CA GLU A 185 2.84 -14.34 6.23
C GLU A 185 3.42 -14.87 4.93
N ASP A 186 2.58 -15.47 4.12
CA ASP A 186 2.89 -15.98 2.78
C ASP A 186 3.18 -14.84 1.78
N ALA A 187 2.35 -13.79 1.77
CA ALA A 187 2.58 -12.61 0.95
C ALA A 187 3.85 -11.84 1.39
N ASP A 188 4.13 -11.75 2.70
CA ASP A 188 5.39 -11.19 3.21
C ASP A 188 6.60 -11.98 2.72
N PHE A 189 6.53 -13.30 2.82
CA PHE A 189 7.55 -14.19 2.28
C PHE A 189 7.66 -14.04 0.76
N GLY A 190 6.53 -13.94 0.06
CA GLY A 190 6.43 -13.72 -1.37
C GLY A 190 7.11 -12.43 -1.86
N VAL A 191 7.00 -11.33 -1.11
CA VAL A 191 7.73 -10.09 -1.44
C VAL A 191 9.23 -10.31 -1.40
N ARG A 192 9.75 -11.00 -0.37
CA ARG A 192 11.18 -11.29 -0.22
C ARG A 192 11.68 -12.31 -1.23
N LEU A 193 10.88 -13.33 -1.52
CA LEU A 193 11.19 -14.40 -2.45
C LEU A 193 11.28 -13.88 -3.90
N LEU A 194 10.24 -13.20 -4.38
CA LEU A 194 10.16 -12.69 -5.75
C LEU A 194 11.17 -11.59 -6.06
N ALA A 195 11.71 -10.93 -5.04
CA ALA A 195 12.73 -9.90 -5.22
C ALA A 195 14.11 -10.48 -5.59
N ARG A 196 14.38 -11.76 -5.32
CA ARG A 196 15.74 -12.32 -5.35
C ARG A 196 15.86 -13.67 -6.05
N PHE A 197 14.76 -14.45 -6.18
CA PHE A 197 14.78 -15.83 -6.60
C PHE A 197 13.78 -16.11 -7.71
N GLN A 198 14.04 -17.21 -8.46
CA GLN A 198 13.19 -17.63 -9.56
C GLN A 198 12.05 -18.51 -9.05
N VAL A 199 10.84 -17.98 -9.03
CA VAL A 199 9.62 -18.71 -8.68
C VAL A 199 8.90 -19.14 -9.95
N ARG A 200 8.43 -20.39 -10.00
CA ARG A 200 7.64 -20.91 -11.12
C ARG A 200 6.27 -21.38 -10.66
N HIS A 201 5.27 -21.15 -11.49
CA HIS A 201 3.95 -21.75 -11.34
C HIS A 201 3.85 -23.02 -12.18
N ASN A 202 3.44 -24.11 -11.54
CA ASN A 202 3.13 -25.36 -12.25
C ASN A 202 1.63 -25.67 -12.14
N PRO A 203 0.84 -25.45 -13.21
CA PRO A 203 -0.60 -25.71 -13.20
C PRO A 203 -0.94 -27.22 -13.17
N GLN A 204 0.03 -28.11 -13.38
CA GLN A 204 -0.15 -29.56 -13.30
C GLN A 204 0.03 -30.09 -11.87
N ALA A 205 0.71 -29.37 -11.00
CA ALA A 205 0.82 -29.71 -9.59
C ALA A 205 -0.51 -29.33 -8.88
N ILE A 206 -1.47 -30.26 -8.86
CA ILE A 206 -2.84 -30.00 -8.44
C ILE A 206 -3.08 -30.46 -7.00
N ALA A 207 -3.70 -29.60 -6.19
CA ALA A 207 -4.27 -29.96 -4.91
C ALA A 207 -5.67 -29.36 -4.72
N GLY A 208 -6.58 -30.15 -4.15
CA GLY A 208 -7.93 -29.71 -3.77
C GLY A 208 -7.96 -29.17 -2.36
N LEU A 209 -8.42 -27.95 -2.15
CA LEU A 209 -8.62 -27.38 -0.82
C LEU A 209 -10.01 -27.75 -0.30
N ARG A 210 -10.07 -28.52 0.80
CA ARG A 210 -11.30 -28.88 1.50
C ARG A 210 -11.76 -27.70 2.38
N TYR A 211 -12.50 -26.78 1.78
CA TYR A 211 -12.90 -25.55 2.44
C TYR A 211 -14.06 -25.77 3.42
N VAL A 212 -13.73 -25.91 4.69
CA VAL A 212 -14.71 -26.14 5.77
C VAL A 212 -14.71 -24.91 6.69
N VAL A 213 -15.47 -23.88 6.31
CA VAL A 213 -15.58 -22.63 7.07
C VAL A 213 -17.05 -22.24 7.19
N THR A 214 -17.55 -22.18 8.43
CA THR A 214 -18.91 -21.71 8.69
C THR A 214 -19.03 -20.19 8.53
N PRO A 215 -20.24 -19.64 8.26
CA PRO A 215 -20.47 -18.19 8.21
C PRO A 215 -20.01 -17.47 9.48
N ARG A 216 -20.17 -18.09 10.64
CA ARG A 216 -19.76 -17.56 11.95
C ARG A 216 -18.24 -17.44 12.04
N GLU A 217 -17.52 -18.53 11.81
CA GLU A 217 -16.05 -18.56 11.81
C GLU A 217 -15.47 -17.58 10.80
N TYR A 218 -16.08 -17.47 9.63
CA TYR A 218 -15.65 -16.50 8.61
C TYR A 218 -15.71 -15.06 9.15
N MET A 219 -16.83 -14.69 9.78
CA MET A 219 -16.99 -13.35 10.36
C MET A 219 -16.05 -13.09 11.54
N GLU A 220 -15.77 -14.10 12.36
CA GLU A 220 -14.82 -14.02 13.48
C GLU A 220 -13.36 -13.86 13.02
N ARG A 221 -13.01 -14.40 11.86
CA ARG A 221 -11.67 -14.22 11.24
C ARG A 221 -11.44 -12.80 10.71
N VAL A 222 -12.48 -12.04 10.33
CA VAL A 222 -12.35 -10.71 9.70
C VAL A 222 -11.49 -9.74 10.52
N PRO A 223 -11.69 -9.51 11.82
CA PRO A 223 -10.86 -8.58 12.60
C PRO A 223 -9.38 -9.01 12.70
N ARG A 224 -9.13 -10.32 12.74
CA ARG A 224 -7.77 -10.89 12.79
C ARG A 224 -7.06 -10.72 11.45
N ALA A 225 -7.75 -10.99 10.35
CA ALA A 225 -7.25 -10.77 8.99
C ALA A 225 -6.91 -9.29 8.74
N VAL A 226 -7.73 -8.36 9.28
CA VAL A 226 -7.42 -6.92 9.23
C VAL A 226 -6.10 -6.62 9.95
N THR A 227 -5.80 -7.28 11.07
CA THR A 227 -4.53 -7.08 11.78
C THR A 227 -3.34 -7.46 10.90
N GLY A 228 -3.37 -8.64 10.28
CA GLY A 228 -2.32 -9.09 9.35
C GLY A 228 -2.17 -8.13 8.16
N GLN A 229 -3.29 -7.70 7.56
CA GLN A 229 -3.27 -6.73 6.46
C GLN A 229 -2.66 -5.38 6.85
N LEU A 230 -2.96 -4.86 8.04
CA LEU A 230 -2.39 -3.60 8.50
C LEU A 230 -0.90 -3.73 8.83
N LEU A 231 -0.45 -4.88 9.35
CA LEU A 231 0.97 -5.20 9.53
C LEU A 231 1.69 -5.21 8.18
N PHE A 232 1.14 -5.94 7.20
CA PHE A 232 1.69 -6.02 5.85
C PHE A 232 1.78 -4.64 5.19
N LEU A 233 0.73 -3.82 5.29
CA LEU A 233 0.71 -2.48 4.71
C LEU A 233 1.64 -1.49 5.41
N ARG A 234 1.94 -1.68 6.69
CA ARG A 234 2.98 -0.91 7.38
C ARG A 234 4.37 -1.26 6.87
N LYS A 235 4.62 -2.55 6.60
CA LYS A 235 5.88 -3.05 6.07
C LYS A 235 6.04 -2.76 4.57
N TYR A 236 4.94 -2.88 3.80
CA TYR A 236 4.90 -2.74 2.34
C TYR A 236 3.76 -1.83 1.87
N PRO A 237 3.83 -0.53 2.12
CA PRO A 237 2.72 0.40 1.83
C PRO A 237 2.36 0.49 0.34
N ALA A 238 3.30 0.17 -0.57
CA ALA A 238 3.06 0.16 -2.02
C ALA A 238 1.90 -0.75 -2.45
N PHE A 239 1.60 -1.80 -1.68
CA PHE A 239 0.54 -2.76 -1.99
C PHE A 239 -0.86 -2.36 -1.50
N ALA A 240 -1.02 -1.17 -0.88
CA ALA A 240 -2.31 -0.76 -0.32
C ALA A 240 -3.44 -0.73 -1.36
N ARG A 241 -3.16 -0.21 -2.56
CA ARG A 241 -4.14 -0.17 -3.65
C ARG A 241 -4.48 -1.56 -4.15
N THR A 242 -3.48 -2.39 -4.39
CA THR A 242 -3.66 -3.78 -4.87
C THR A 242 -4.55 -4.57 -3.92
N LEU A 243 -4.28 -4.53 -2.61
CA LEU A 243 -5.10 -5.22 -1.60
C LEU A 243 -6.55 -4.72 -1.54
N LEU A 244 -6.78 -3.42 -1.74
CA LEU A 244 -8.13 -2.86 -1.76
C LEU A 244 -8.89 -3.24 -3.04
N ASP A 245 -8.22 -3.21 -4.19
CA ASP A 245 -8.83 -3.49 -5.49
C ASP A 245 -9.13 -4.99 -5.67
N GLN A 246 -8.22 -5.87 -5.30
CA GLN A 246 -8.41 -7.32 -5.33
C GLN A 246 -9.63 -7.78 -4.52
N ASN A 247 -9.90 -7.12 -3.39
CA ASN A 247 -11.07 -7.42 -2.55
C ASN A 247 -12.33 -6.60 -2.91
N GLY A 248 -12.31 -5.85 -4.01
CA GLY A 248 -13.43 -5.00 -4.42
C GLY A 248 -13.76 -3.86 -3.45
N ARG A 249 -12.86 -3.52 -2.54
CA ARG A 249 -13.06 -2.50 -1.49
C ARG A 249 -12.99 -1.06 -1.99
N SER A 250 -12.52 -0.87 -3.21
CA SER A 250 -12.58 0.40 -3.94
C SER A 250 -13.95 0.72 -4.54
N LYS A 251 -14.87 -0.26 -4.61
CA LYS A 251 -16.22 -0.10 -5.18
C LYS A 251 -17.04 0.99 -4.47
N PRO A 252 -17.91 1.74 -5.20
CA PRO A 252 -18.70 2.84 -4.63
C PRO A 252 -19.54 2.43 -3.42
N LEU A 253 -20.23 1.28 -3.47
CA LEU A 253 -21.04 0.77 -2.36
C LEU A 253 -20.22 0.63 -1.06
N VAL A 254 -19.03 0.06 -1.14
CA VAL A 254 -18.15 -0.10 0.02
C VAL A 254 -17.69 1.27 0.53
N ARG A 255 -17.29 2.15 -0.39
CA ARG A 255 -16.77 3.48 -0.06
C ARG A 255 -17.82 4.40 0.56
N PHE A 256 -19.03 4.43 0.00
CA PHE A 256 -20.07 5.42 0.37
C PHE A 256 -21.11 4.89 1.36
N VAL A 257 -21.22 3.57 1.52
CA VAL A 257 -22.21 2.94 2.42
C VAL A 257 -21.52 2.16 3.54
N CYS A 258 -20.77 1.12 3.21
CA CYS A 258 -20.20 0.22 4.24
C CYS A 258 -19.21 0.95 5.15
N ARG A 259 -18.34 1.77 4.58
CA ARG A 259 -17.30 2.49 5.34
C ARG A 259 -17.87 3.57 6.29
N PRO A 260 -18.85 4.40 5.94
CA PRO A 260 -19.54 5.25 6.89
C PRO A 260 -20.29 4.49 7.98
N LEU A 261 -21.08 3.47 7.61
CA LEU A 261 -21.84 2.64 8.57
C LEU A 261 -20.94 1.93 9.59
N SER A 262 -19.73 1.54 9.19
CA SER A 262 -18.76 0.92 10.10
C SER A 262 -18.29 1.81 11.25
N ARG A 263 -18.51 3.12 11.20
CA ARG A 263 -18.16 4.09 12.24
C ARG A 263 -19.26 4.30 13.27
N VAL A 264 -20.48 3.85 12.96
CA VAL A 264 -21.61 3.98 13.89
C VAL A 264 -21.51 2.86 14.93
N PRO A 265 -21.49 3.18 16.24
CA PRO A 265 -21.46 2.18 17.29
C PRO A 265 -22.58 1.14 17.10
N PHE A 266 -22.38 -0.10 17.54
CA PHE A 266 -23.28 -1.25 17.46
C PHE A 266 -23.70 -1.73 16.05
N ILE A 267 -23.67 -0.89 15.00
CA ILE A 267 -24.05 -1.30 13.64
C ILE A 267 -23.21 -2.49 13.12
N PRO A 268 -21.87 -2.50 13.23
CA PRO A 268 -21.07 -3.63 12.75
C PRO A 268 -21.45 -4.96 13.43
N GLN A 269 -21.68 -4.95 14.73
CA GLN A 269 -22.06 -6.13 15.49
C GLN A 269 -23.47 -6.62 15.14
N LEU A 270 -24.42 -5.68 14.99
CA LEU A 270 -25.79 -5.99 14.60
C LEU A 270 -25.84 -6.64 13.22
N PHE A 271 -25.18 -6.02 12.22
CA PHE A 271 -25.14 -6.56 10.86
C PHE A 271 -24.44 -7.90 10.78
N SER A 272 -23.34 -8.09 11.52
CA SER A 272 -22.63 -9.36 11.59
C SER A 272 -23.50 -10.48 12.17
N ARG A 273 -24.16 -10.23 13.31
CA ARG A 273 -25.06 -11.20 13.95
C ARG A 273 -26.25 -11.56 13.05
N MET A 274 -26.87 -10.56 12.44
CA MET A 274 -28.00 -10.77 11.53
C MET A 274 -27.58 -11.58 10.31
N ALA A 275 -26.45 -11.22 9.68
CA ALA A 275 -25.95 -11.91 8.49
C ALA A 275 -25.57 -13.36 8.79
N VAL A 276 -24.93 -13.63 9.94
CA VAL A 276 -24.60 -15.00 10.39
C VAL A 276 -25.86 -15.81 10.59
N ARG A 277 -26.86 -15.31 11.35
CA ARG A 277 -28.14 -16.02 11.58
C ARG A 277 -28.89 -16.33 10.29
N LEU A 278 -29.03 -15.33 9.40
CA LEU A 278 -29.66 -15.55 8.10
C LEU A 278 -28.94 -16.59 7.27
N SER A 279 -27.62 -16.61 7.33
CA SER A 279 -26.79 -17.57 6.62
C SER A 279 -26.93 -18.99 7.18
N GLU A 280 -26.95 -19.15 8.52
CA GLU A 280 -27.15 -20.43 9.19
C GLU A 280 -28.55 -21.01 8.88
N ILE A 281 -29.58 -20.18 8.89
CA ILE A 281 -30.97 -20.58 8.50
C ILE A 281 -31.01 -20.99 7.02
N ALA A 282 -30.36 -20.21 6.15
CA ALA A 282 -30.35 -20.50 4.72
C ALA A 282 -29.64 -21.82 4.40
N LEU A 283 -28.51 -22.11 5.05
CA LEU A 283 -27.75 -23.36 4.87
C LEU A 283 -28.57 -24.59 5.25
N GLY A 284 -29.44 -24.50 6.25
CA GLY A 284 -30.39 -25.56 6.64
C GLY A 284 -31.62 -25.69 5.76
N SER A 285 -31.72 -24.96 4.65
CA SER A 285 -32.88 -24.89 3.77
C SER A 285 -32.49 -24.96 2.29
N ARG A 286 -33.50 -25.08 1.40
CA ARG A 286 -33.33 -24.97 -0.07
C ARG A 286 -32.76 -23.61 -0.52
N PHE A 287 -32.56 -22.66 0.36
CA PHE A 287 -32.01 -21.32 0.08
C PHE A 287 -30.51 -21.21 0.40
N GLY A 288 -29.82 -22.32 0.66
CA GLY A 288 -28.39 -22.35 1.02
C GLY A 288 -27.44 -21.62 0.06
N SER A 289 -27.79 -21.58 -1.24
CA SER A 289 -27.06 -20.85 -2.29
C SER A 289 -27.73 -19.54 -2.71
N SER A 290 -28.57 -18.94 -1.85
CA SER A 290 -29.28 -17.70 -2.17
C SER A 290 -28.34 -16.53 -2.41
N ARG A 291 -28.39 -15.95 -3.62
CA ARG A 291 -27.63 -14.74 -3.99
C ARG A 291 -27.93 -13.54 -3.08
N ILE A 292 -29.16 -13.48 -2.53
CA ILE A 292 -29.58 -12.41 -1.60
C ILE A 292 -28.82 -12.57 -0.27
N VAL A 293 -28.81 -13.77 0.30
CA VAL A 293 -28.08 -14.07 1.54
C VAL A 293 -26.60 -13.80 1.37
N ALA A 294 -26.01 -14.25 0.29
CA ALA A 294 -24.59 -13.98 -0.05
C ALA A 294 -24.29 -12.47 -0.15
N ARG A 295 -25.20 -11.66 -0.73
CA ARG A 295 -25.03 -10.20 -0.79
C ARG A 295 -25.12 -9.54 0.59
N ILE A 296 -26.11 -9.93 1.40
CA ILE A 296 -26.25 -9.43 2.79
C ILE A 296 -25.00 -9.75 3.59
N PHE A 297 -24.51 -10.97 3.49
CA PHE A 297 -23.29 -11.40 4.16
C PHE A 297 -22.06 -10.61 3.70
N SER A 298 -21.93 -10.38 2.40
CA SER A 298 -20.83 -9.56 1.85
C SER A 298 -20.85 -8.13 2.35
N VAL A 299 -22.02 -7.50 2.45
CA VAL A 299 -22.18 -6.14 3.00
C VAL A 299 -21.80 -6.12 4.50
N ALA A 300 -22.29 -7.07 5.28
CA ALA A 300 -21.98 -7.19 6.71
C ALA A 300 -20.46 -7.40 6.92
N ARG A 301 -19.85 -8.27 6.11
CA ARG A 301 -18.39 -8.48 6.11
C ARG A 301 -17.61 -7.19 5.86
N GLU A 302 -18.01 -6.39 4.87
CA GLU A 302 -17.32 -5.13 4.57
C GLU A 302 -17.50 -4.09 5.69
N ILE A 303 -18.68 -4.04 6.32
CA ILE A 303 -18.91 -3.18 7.49
C ILE A 303 -18.01 -3.63 8.66
N ALA A 304 -17.94 -4.94 8.95
CA ALA A 304 -17.08 -5.50 10.00
C ALA A 304 -15.59 -5.25 9.71
N TYR A 305 -15.17 -5.40 8.46
CA TYR A 305 -13.80 -5.12 8.01
C TYR A 305 -13.42 -3.67 8.30
N TRP A 306 -14.22 -2.70 7.85
CA TRP A 306 -13.91 -1.28 8.06
C TRP A 306 -14.03 -0.87 9.53
N ALA A 307 -14.90 -1.51 10.31
CA ALA A 307 -14.96 -1.32 11.76
C ALA A 307 -13.65 -1.77 12.43
N ALA A 308 -13.14 -2.94 12.06
CA ALA A 308 -11.85 -3.43 12.56
C ALA A 308 -10.68 -2.54 12.11
N VAL A 309 -10.68 -2.05 10.86
CA VAL A 309 -9.71 -1.07 10.38
C VAL A 309 -9.75 0.21 11.23
N HIS A 310 -10.94 0.75 11.51
CA HIS A 310 -11.08 1.96 12.32
C HIS A 310 -10.63 1.74 13.77
N ALA A 311 -11.00 0.62 14.39
CA ALA A 311 -10.60 0.27 15.75
C ALA A 311 -9.07 0.15 15.91
N LYS A 312 -8.36 -0.18 14.83
CA LYS A 312 -6.89 -0.33 14.80
C LYS A 312 -6.15 0.92 14.27
N GLY A 313 -6.81 2.07 14.29
CA GLY A 313 -6.21 3.35 13.87
C GLY A 313 -6.37 3.69 12.39
N GLY A 314 -7.10 2.87 11.62
CA GLY A 314 -7.35 3.07 10.19
C GLY A 314 -6.27 2.46 9.30
N MET A 315 -6.51 2.50 7.97
CA MET A 315 -5.48 2.14 6.99
C MET A 315 -4.27 3.06 7.16
N PRO A 316 -3.06 2.55 7.02
CA PRO A 316 -1.90 3.42 6.91
C PRO A 316 -2.08 4.31 5.67
N ASP A 317 -2.37 5.59 5.87
CA ASP A 317 -2.50 6.59 4.78
C ASP A 317 -1.11 7.03 4.27
N SER A 318 -0.15 6.10 4.25
CA SER A 318 1.23 6.33 3.84
C SER A 318 1.41 6.66 2.36
N ASP A 319 0.34 6.57 1.57
CA ASP A 319 0.37 6.75 0.11
C ASP A 319 -0.08 8.13 -0.36
N ARG A 320 -0.41 9.05 0.55
CA ARG A 320 -0.94 10.35 0.16
C ARG A 320 -0.26 11.48 0.88
N LEU A 321 0.27 12.39 0.09
CA LEU A 321 0.80 13.68 0.55
C LEU A 321 -0.11 14.80 0.05
N LEU A 322 -0.60 15.61 0.98
CA LEU A 322 -1.24 16.89 0.67
C LEU A 322 -0.15 17.93 0.46
N ILE A 323 0.02 18.43 -0.75
CA ILE A 323 0.94 19.53 -1.01
C ILE A 323 0.11 20.77 -1.32
N LEU A 324 0.24 21.79 -0.46
CA LEU A 324 -0.47 23.07 -0.61
C LEU A 324 0.46 24.09 -1.24
N CYS A 325 -0.02 24.77 -2.26
CA CYS A 325 0.69 25.84 -2.95
C CYS A 325 0.08 27.18 -2.57
N TYR A 326 0.87 28.02 -1.94
CA TYR A 326 0.61 29.42 -1.64
C TYR A 326 1.49 30.30 -2.52
N HIS A 327 1.12 31.57 -2.67
CA HIS A 327 1.94 32.61 -3.28
C HIS A 327 2.18 33.71 -2.24
N SER A 328 1.44 34.80 -2.26
CA SER A 328 1.55 35.85 -1.27
C SER A 328 0.72 35.59 0.01
N ILE A 329 1.32 35.83 1.18
CA ILE A 329 0.64 35.77 2.49
C ILE A 329 0.39 37.16 3.01
N GLU A 330 -0.31 37.95 2.25
CA GLU A 330 -0.67 39.32 2.54
C GLU A 330 -2.05 39.66 1.97
N ASP A 331 -2.71 40.70 2.46
CA ASP A 331 -3.95 41.15 1.84
C ASP A 331 -3.64 41.97 0.59
N ARG A 332 -3.96 41.43 -0.57
CA ARG A 332 -3.79 42.04 -1.89
C ARG A 332 -5.09 42.03 -2.68
N SER A 333 -6.21 42.18 -1.98
CA SER A 333 -7.55 42.11 -2.60
C SER A 333 -7.73 43.06 -3.78
N ASP A 334 -7.00 44.18 -3.80
CA ASP A 334 -7.07 45.18 -4.85
C ASP A 334 -6.16 44.87 -6.07
N ASP A 335 -5.26 43.90 -5.98
CA ASP A 335 -4.42 43.51 -7.10
C ASP A 335 -5.20 42.64 -8.09
N PRO A 336 -5.32 43.05 -9.38
CA PRO A 336 -6.15 42.33 -10.36
C PRO A 336 -5.66 40.95 -10.72
N VAL A 337 -4.39 40.65 -10.50
CA VAL A 337 -3.76 39.35 -10.83
C VAL A 337 -3.56 38.51 -9.57
N LEU A 338 -2.84 39.07 -8.59
CA LEU A 338 -2.43 38.36 -7.39
C LEU A 338 -3.51 38.31 -6.31
N GLY A 339 -4.50 39.20 -6.31
CA GLY A 339 -5.53 39.24 -5.28
C GLY A 339 -6.30 37.94 -5.09
N ARG A 340 -6.45 37.14 -6.15
CA ARG A 340 -7.08 35.81 -6.07
C ARG A 340 -6.18 34.75 -5.45
N PHE A 341 -4.85 34.92 -5.46
CA PHE A 341 -3.84 33.99 -4.96
C PHE A 341 -3.24 34.41 -3.63
N ALA A 342 -3.45 35.66 -3.26
CA ALA A 342 -2.97 36.24 -2.01
C ALA A 342 -3.90 35.87 -0.85
N VAL A 343 -3.34 35.31 0.19
CA VAL A 343 -4.07 34.89 1.39
C VAL A 343 -3.62 35.77 2.55
N SER A 344 -4.53 36.54 3.18
CA SER A 344 -4.12 37.35 4.31
C SER A 344 -3.53 36.50 5.44
N ARG A 345 -2.59 37.04 6.19
CA ARG A 345 -1.92 36.38 7.31
C ARG A 345 -2.92 35.74 8.27
N GLN A 346 -3.97 36.45 8.66
CA GLN A 346 -5.00 35.92 9.57
C GLN A 346 -5.69 34.69 9.03
N VAL A 347 -6.01 34.65 7.72
CA VAL A 347 -6.64 33.50 7.05
C VAL A 347 -5.66 32.35 6.96
N PHE A 348 -4.39 32.62 6.66
CA PHE A 348 -3.33 31.58 6.61
C PHE A 348 -3.16 30.91 7.97
N GLU A 349 -3.07 31.68 9.07
CA GLU A 349 -2.97 31.12 10.42
C GLU A 349 -4.19 30.24 10.76
N ALA A 350 -5.41 30.72 10.46
CA ALA A 350 -6.63 29.91 10.66
C ALA A 350 -6.67 28.63 9.81
N GLN A 351 -6.07 28.64 8.62
CA GLN A 351 -5.93 27.45 7.78
C GLN A 351 -4.96 26.43 8.39
N LEU A 352 -3.81 26.90 8.94
CA LEU A 352 -2.86 26.03 9.65
C LEU A 352 -3.51 25.39 10.87
N ASP A 353 -4.20 26.18 11.70
CA ASP A 353 -4.88 25.71 12.90
C ASP A 353 -6.01 24.70 12.54
N SER A 354 -6.70 24.92 11.42
CA SER A 354 -7.69 23.97 10.90
C SER A 354 -7.04 22.64 10.46
N LEU A 355 -5.83 22.64 9.91
CA LEU A 355 -5.10 21.43 9.56
C LEU A 355 -4.63 20.70 10.82
N ILE A 356 -4.05 21.43 11.78
CA ILE A 356 -3.59 20.88 13.07
C ILE A 356 -4.75 20.22 13.82
N SER A 357 -5.87 20.91 13.98
CA SER A 357 -7.06 20.39 14.68
C SER A 357 -7.68 19.16 14.01
N ARG A 358 -7.46 18.99 12.71
CA ARG A 358 -7.86 17.81 11.93
C ARG A 358 -6.83 16.69 11.95
N GLY A 359 -5.72 16.84 12.69
CA GLY A 359 -4.67 15.84 12.84
C GLY A 359 -3.79 15.68 11.60
N PHE A 360 -3.60 16.73 10.80
CA PHE A 360 -2.56 16.75 9.78
C PHE A 360 -1.19 16.89 10.43
N VAL A 361 -0.21 16.20 9.86
CA VAL A 361 1.20 16.26 10.28
C VAL A 361 1.98 17.02 9.22
N PHE A 362 2.52 18.17 9.60
CA PHE A 362 3.36 18.95 8.70
C PHE A 362 4.70 18.23 8.51
N VAL A 363 5.12 18.14 7.25
CA VAL A 363 6.37 17.46 6.85
C VAL A 363 7.22 18.39 6.02
N GLY A 364 8.54 18.26 6.14
CA GLY A 364 9.51 19.02 5.37
C GLY A 364 9.96 18.29 4.10
N THR A 365 10.95 18.85 3.45
CA THR A 365 11.49 18.38 2.17
C THR A 365 12.25 17.06 2.27
N ASN A 366 12.80 16.71 3.43
CA ASN A 366 13.37 15.38 3.66
C ASN A 366 12.29 14.29 3.54
N ALA A 367 11.10 14.56 4.06
CA ALA A 367 9.97 13.66 3.91
C ALA A 367 9.47 13.61 2.46
N LEU A 368 9.50 14.74 1.72
CA LEU A 368 9.20 14.76 0.29
C LEU A 368 10.19 13.92 -0.51
N ALA A 369 11.49 14.05 -0.24
CA ALA A 369 12.54 13.25 -0.88
C ALA A 369 12.35 11.74 -0.57
N ALA A 370 12.08 11.40 0.68
CA ALA A 370 11.77 10.04 1.10
C ALA A 370 10.51 9.49 0.38
N PHE A 371 9.47 10.32 0.22
CA PHE A 371 8.24 9.96 -0.49
C PHE A 371 8.49 9.70 -1.99
N VAL A 372 9.28 10.53 -2.65
CA VAL A 372 9.70 10.34 -4.05
C VAL A 372 10.52 9.06 -4.20
N ALA A 373 11.38 8.74 -3.23
CA ALA A 373 12.13 7.48 -3.18
C ALA A 373 11.28 6.25 -2.79
N GLY A 374 9.96 6.41 -2.60
CA GLY A 374 9.05 5.30 -2.28
C GLY A 374 8.90 4.99 -0.78
N ASN A 375 9.46 5.80 0.11
CA ASN A 375 9.34 5.61 1.56
C ASN A 375 7.98 6.09 2.10
N PRO A 376 7.47 5.49 3.19
CA PRO A 376 6.20 5.88 3.80
C PRO A 376 6.27 7.26 4.48
N LEU A 377 5.14 7.97 4.45
CA LEU A 377 4.93 9.22 5.19
C LEU A 377 4.04 9.00 6.42
N PRO A 378 4.07 9.94 7.40
CA PRO A 378 3.07 9.98 8.45
C PRO A 378 1.66 10.06 7.89
N ARG A 379 0.69 9.50 8.63
CA ARG A 379 -0.71 9.64 8.28
C ARG A 379 -1.11 11.12 8.21
N ARG A 380 -1.87 11.50 7.17
CA ARG A 380 -2.27 12.90 6.92
C ARG A 380 -1.08 13.87 6.80
N ALA A 381 -0.01 13.42 6.14
CA ALA A 381 1.11 14.30 5.84
C ALA A 381 0.65 15.50 4.99
N VAL A 382 1.11 16.68 5.36
CA VAL A 382 0.92 17.92 4.60
C VAL A 382 2.24 18.66 4.46
N LEU A 383 2.57 19.07 3.23
CA LEU A 383 3.71 19.92 2.91
C LEU A 383 3.19 21.29 2.47
N LEU A 384 3.73 22.35 3.05
CA LEU A 384 3.49 23.70 2.59
C LEU A 384 4.51 24.09 1.55
N THR A 385 4.04 24.68 0.44
CA THR A 385 4.92 25.26 -0.57
C THR A 385 4.51 26.70 -0.87
N PHE A 386 5.51 27.54 -1.15
CA PHE A 386 5.33 28.95 -1.51
C PHE A 386 6.02 29.20 -2.84
N ASP A 387 5.29 29.65 -3.83
CA ASP A 387 5.84 30.02 -5.14
C ASP A 387 6.24 31.49 -5.14
N ASP A 388 7.15 31.87 -6.05
CA ASP A 388 7.67 33.22 -6.32
C ASP A 388 8.61 33.82 -5.26
N CYS A 389 8.50 33.45 -4.01
CA CYS A 389 9.30 34.00 -2.90
C CYS A 389 9.16 35.55 -2.76
N TYR A 390 7.93 36.03 -2.53
CA TYR A 390 7.68 37.44 -2.25
C TYR A 390 8.26 37.93 -0.91
N SER A 391 8.52 39.23 -0.82
CA SER A 391 9.29 39.90 0.26
C SER A 391 8.73 39.70 1.67
N GLU A 392 7.45 39.36 1.84
CA GLU A 392 6.83 39.11 3.15
C GLU A 392 7.16 37.71 3.75
N LEU A 393 7.66 36.79 2.96
CA LEU A 393 7.82 35.39 3.36
C LEU A 393 8.78 35.20 4.57
N PRO A 394 9.91 35.91 4.74
CA PRO A 394 10.76 35.80 5.93
C PRO A 394 10.03 36.17 7.23
N ALA A 395 9.16 37.16 7.21
CA ALA A 395 8.34 37.51 8.37
C ALA A 395 7.33 36.38 8.70
N ILE A 396 6.68 35.83 7.70
CA ILE A 396 5.78 34.66 7.87
C ILE A 396 6.54 33.46 8.41
N ALA A 397 7.73 33.17 7.91
CA ALA A 397 8.55 32.06 8.41
C ALA A 397 8.92 32.26 9.89
N ARG A 398 9.37 33.45 10.26
CA ARG A 398 9.81 33.76 11.63
C ARG A 398 8.64 33.78 12.63
N GLU A 399 7.52 34.40 12.26
CA GLU A 399 6.43 34.71 13.19
C GLU A 399 5.31 33.69 13.19
N VAL A 400 5.13 32.92 12.10
CA VAL A 400 4.02 31.97 11.97
C VAL A 400 4.49 30.53 11.90
N LEU A 401 5.45 30.20 11.02
CA LEU A 401 5.87 28.82 10.80
C LEU A 401 6.79 28.30 11.92
N ARG A 402 7.84 29.04 12.26
CA ARG A 402 8.84 28.63 13.27
C ARG A 402 8.23 28.39 14.66
N PRO A 403 7.34 29.23 15.22
CA PRO A 403 6.70 28.96 16.50
C PRO A 403 5.86 27.68 16.51
N ARG A 404 5.29 27.31 15.36
CA ARG A 404 4.49 26.08 15.16
C ARG A 404 5.35 24.88 14.78
N LYS A 405 6.69 25.04 14.66
CA LYS A 405 7.64 24.01 14.19
C LYS A 405 7.25 23.42 12.84
N ILE A 406 6.79 24.25 11.92
CA ILE A 406 6.37 23.88 10.58
C ILE A 406 7.53 24.16 9.62
N GLU A 407 8.03 23.09 8.98
CA GLU A 407 8.94 23.20 7.85
C GLU A 407 8.16 23.45 6.56
N ALA A 408 8.77 24.13 5.59
CA ALA A 408 8.16 24.43 4.32
C ALA A 408 9.18 24.41 3.16
N LEU A 409 8.70 24.51 1.93
CA LEU A 409 9.50 24.59 0.71
C LEU A 409 9.06 25.84 -0.07
N ALA A 410 9.98 26.76 -0.32
CA ALA A 410 9.73 27.96 -1.11
C ALA A 410 10.48 27.87 -2.45
N PHE A 411 9.82 28.26 -3.54
CA PHE A 411 10.36 28.20 -4.87
C PHE A 411 10.72 29.58 -5.38
N ALA A 412 12.01 29.84 -5.57
CA ALA A 412 12.55 31.14 -5.95
C ALA A 412 12.72 31.28 -7.45
N VAL A 413 12.36 32.44 -7.98
CA VAL A 413 12.70 32.91 -9.33
C VAL A 413 14.05 33.66 -9.24
N THR A 414 15.06 33.27 -10.04
CA THR A 414 16.44 33.70 -9.79
C THR A 414 16.91 34.89 -10.61
N GLY A 415 16.37 35.07 -11.80
CA GLY A 415 16.83 36.11 -12.75
C GLY A 415 16.03 37.41 -12.73
N MET A 416 15.16 37.60 -11.70
CA MET A 416 14.30 38.77 -11.59
C MET A 416 14.25 39.32 -10.17
N ALA A 417 14.16 40.64 -10.01
CA ALA A 417 14.02 41.31 -8.72
C ALA A 417 12.56 41.58 -8.32
N SER A 418 11.63 41.44 -9.25
CA SER A 418 10.19 41.67 -9.03
C SER A 418 9.34 40.77 -9.95
N ASN A 419 8.03 40.69 -9.69
CA ASN A 419 7.03 39.91 -10.45
C ASN A 419 6.74 40.51 -11.83
N GLU A 420 7.73 40.74 -12.66
CA GLU A 420 7.57 41.40 -13.97
C GLU A 420 6.64 40.63 -14.93
N TRP A 421 6.53 39.32 -14.79
CA TRP A 421 5.60 38.47 -15.57
C TRP A 421 4.11 38.80 -15.35
N ASP A 422 3.74 39.43 -14.22
CA ASP A 422 2.38 39.82 -13.93
C ASP A 422 2.10 41.30 -14.20
N ARG A 423 3.14 42.13 -14.38
CA ARG A 423 3.01 43.56 -14.64
C ARG A 423 2.20 43.90 -15.90
N GLN A 424 2.43 43.13 -16.97
CA GLN A 424 1.67 43.31 -18.22
C GLN A 424 0.18 43.02 -18.06
N ARG A 425 -0.20 42.32 -16.98
CA ARG A 425 -1.59 42.00 -16.62
C ARG A 425 -2.18 42.97 -15.61
N GLY A 426 -1.45 44.03 -15.24
CA GLY A 426 -1.88 45.09 -14.34
C GLY A 426 -1.57 44.87 -12.86
N SER A 427 -0.76 43.85 -12.49
CA SER A 427 -0.28 43.70 -11.11
C SER A 427 0.70 44.79 -10.73
N ALA A 428 0.65 45.21 -9.46
CA ALA A 428 1.67 46.09 -8.90
C ALA A 428 3.04 45.40 -8.87
N PRO A 429 4.16 46.12 -8.99
CA PRO A 429 5.48 45.55 -8.83
C PRO A 429 5.69 45.09 -7.40
N LEU A 430 5.98 43.82 -7.21
CA LEU A 430 6.29 43.18 -5.92
C LEU A 430 7.73 42.69 -5.94
N SER A 431 8.48 43.07 -4.92
CA SER A 431 9.87 42.62 -4.76
C SER A 431 9.92 41.14 -4.44
N LEU A 432 10.83 40.45 -5.12
CA LEU A 432 11.24 39.08 -4.76
C LEU A 432 12.38 39.12 -3.74
N LEU A 433 12.64 37.99 -3.10
CA LEU A 433 13.66 37.90 -2.06
C LEU A 433 15.08 38.04 -2.66
N SER A 434 15.94 38.77 -1.96
CA SER A 434 17.38 38.81 -2.23
C SER A 434 18.07 37.51 -1.79
N SER A 435 19.33 37.33 -2.21
CA SER A 435 20.15 36.17 -1.82
C SER A 435 20.28 36.05 -0.28
N GLU A 436 20.46 37.16 0.43
CA GLU A 436 20.56 37.19 1.89
C GLU A 436 19.24 36.77 2.55
N GLN A 437 18.11 37.20 2.00
CA GLN A 437 16.78 36.83 2.49
C GLN A 437 16.45 35.38 2.21
N LEU A 438 16.90 34.80 1.09
CA LEU A 438 16.79 33.35 0.80
C LEU A 438 17.62 32.52 1.79
N GLN A 439 18.85 32.96 2.13
CA GLN A 439 19.66 32.33 3.15
C GLN A 439 19.01 32.42 4.54
N GLU A 440 18.42 33.58 4.87
CA GLU A 440 17.65 33.75 6.10
C GLU A 440 16.49 32.75 6.19
N LEU A 441 15.69 32.60 5.12
CA LEU A 441 14.60 31.61 5.07
C LEU A 441 15.07 30.20 5.39
N THR A 442 16.22 29.79 4.83
CA THR A 442 16.82 28.49 5.11
C THR A 442 17.10 28.31 6.61
N SER A 443 17.62 29.35 7.27
CA SER A 443 17.87 29.33 8.73
C SER A 443 16.59 29.25 9.57
N LEU A 444 15.46 29.65 9.02
CA LEU A 444 14.15 29.63 9.65
C LEU A 444 13.39 28.30 9.40
N GLY A 445 13.99 27.31 8.71
CA GLY A 445 13.36 26.01 8.43
C GLY A 445 12.53 25.98 7.15
N VAL A 446 12.72 26.93 6.24
CA VAL A 446 12.13 26.94 4.90
C VAL A 446 13.21 26.61 3.89
N GLU A 447 13.15 25.42 3.28
CA GLU A 447 14.08 25.04 2.22
C GLU A 447 13.74 25.78 0.92
N ILE A 448 14.76 26.09 0.12
CA ILE A 448 14.60 26.78 -1.16
C ILE A 448 14.65 25.75 -2.30
N GLY A 449 13.62 25.76 -3.11
CA GLY A 449 13.53 25.11 -4.41
C GLY A 449 13.64 26.14 -5.55
N CYS A 450 13.61 25.68 -6.77
CA CYS A 450 13.75 26.54 -7.94
C CYS A 450 12.41 26.73 -8.66
N HIS A 451 12.12 27.97 -9.09
CA HIS A 451 10.91 28.35 -9.86
C HIS A 451 11.27 28.97 -11.23
N SER A 452 12.27 28.42 -11.89
CA SER A 452 12.90 28.94 -13.10
C SER A 452 13.71 30.24 -12.90
N ARG A 453 14.34 30.69 -13.96
CA ARG A 453 15.14 31.91 -13.95
C ARG A 453 14.30 33.15 -14.19
N THR A 454 13.38 33.09 -15.17
CA THR A 454 12.59 34.25 -15.63
C THR A 454 11.08 34.01 -15.61
N HIS A 455 10.61 32.99 -14.89
CA HIS A 455 9.20 32.60 -14.74
C HIS A 455 8.47 32.34 -16.07
N ARG A 456 9.19 31.81 -17.10
CA ARG A 456 8.60 31.46 -18.40
C ARG A 456 8.00 30.06 -18.38
N ASP A 457 6.96 29.86 -19.17
CA ASP A 457 6.36 28.53 -19.38
C ASP A 457 7.34 27.65 -20.16
N LEU A 458 7.88 26.61 -19.52
CA LEU A 458 8.87 25.71 -20.13
C LEU A 458 8.37 25.01 -21.39
N ARG A 459 7.05 24.83 -21.53
CA ARG A 459 6.44 24.16 -22.70
C ARG A 459 6.60 24.97 -24.00
N THR A 460 6.79 26.28 -23.87
CA THR A 460 6.94 27.20 -25.02
C THR A 460 8.39 27.45 -25.43
N LEU A 461 9.34 26.85 -24.72
CA LEU A 461 10.77 27.14 -24.86
C LEU A 461 11.46 26.10 -25.74
N THR A 462 12.56 26.52 -26.34
CA THR A 462 13.53 25.63 -26.98
C THR A 462 14.32 24.84 -25.93
N ASP A 463 14.99 23.77 -26.34
CA ASP A 463 15.80 22.97 -25.42
C ASP A 463 16.91 23.77 -24.73
N SER A 464 17.57 24.66 -25.46
CA SER A 464 18.60 25.55 -24.90
C SER A 464 18.02 26.51 -23.83
N GLU A 465 16.85 27.09 -24.10
CA GLU A 465 16.18 27.97 -23.13
C GLU A 465 15.71 27.17 -21.90
N ARG A 466 15.20 25.94 -22.09
CA ARG A 466 14.83 25.07 -20.93
C ARG A 466 16.04 24.79 -20.06
N VAL A 467 17.22 24.54 -20.61
CA VAL A 467 18.46 24.37 -19.82
C VAL A 467 18.76 25.62 -19.02
N THR A 468 18.65 26.81 -19.62
CA THR A 468 18.86 28.09 -18.93
C THR A 468 17.85 28.29 -17.78
N GLU A 469 16.59 27.96 -18.02
CA GLU A 469 15.51 28.13 -17.01
C GLU A 469 15.52 27.05 -15.90
N THR A 470 16.24 25.94 -16.09
CA THR A 470 16.30 24.84 -15.12
C THR A 470 17.69 24.71 -14.47
N ALA A 471 18.70 24.33 -15.22
CA ALA A 471 20.06 24.17 -14.71
C ALA A 471 20.69 25.54 -14.37
N GLY A 472 20.52 26.56 -15.22
CA GLY A 472 21.03 27.91 -14.95
C GLY A 472 20.41 28.52 -13.67
N ALA A 473 19.11 28.35 -13.46
CA ALA A 473 18.45 28.80 -12.25
C ALA A 473 18.92 28.06 -10.97
N LEU A 474 19.29 26.77 -11.09
CA LEU A 474 19.89 26.03 -10.00
C LEU A 474 21.28 26.55 -9.65
N GLU A 475 22.08 26.87 -10.66
CA GLU A 475 23.43 27.44 -10.48
C GLU A 475 23.32 28.82 -9.82
N ASP A 476 22.42 29.68 -10.26
CA ASP A 476 22.17 31.00 -9.63
C ASP A 476 21.91 30.87 -8.11
N LEU A 477 21.10 29.90 -7.68
CA LEU A 477 20.79 29.69 -6.24
C LEU A 477 22.00 29.17 -5.47
N VAL A 478 22.80 28.29 -6.06
CA VAL A 478 24.03 27.79 -5.44
C VAL A 478 25.06 28.94 -5.30
N GLU A 479 25.22 29.79 -6.32
CA GLU A 479 26.07 30.97 -6.30
C GLU A 479 25.58 32.02 -5.27
N ALA A 480 24.26 32.10 -5.09
CA ALA A 480 23.64 32.93 -4.03
C ALA A 480 23.86 32.36 -2.61
N GLY A 481 24.60 31.27 -2.43
CA GLY A 481 24.88 30.65 -1.13
C GLY A 481 23.73 29.86 -0.54
N VAL A 482 22.72 29.55 -1.31
CA VAL A 482 21.59 28.67 -0.89
C VAL A 482 22.04 27.21 -1.00
N PRO A 483 21.71 26.34 -0.02
CA PRO A 483 21.94 24.90 -0.16
C PRO A 483 21.35 24.37 -1.46
N ARG A 484 22.08 23.51 -2.17
CA ARG A 484 21.68 23.01 -3.50
C ARG A 484 20.21 22.61 -3.54
N PRO A 485 19.36 23.28 -4.35
CA PRO A 485 17.95 22.98 -4.49
C PRO A 485 17.70 21.54 -4.95
N ARG A 486 16.78 20.86 -4.27
CA ARG A 486 16.42 19.47 -4.58
C ARG A 486 15.17 19.35 -5.44
N PHE A 487 14.32 20.36 -5.43
CA PHE A 487 12.99 20.35 -6.08
C PHE A 487 12.81 21.58 -6.96
N TYR A 488 12.04 21.37 -8.01
CA TYR A 488 11.64 22.38 -8.99
C TYR A 488 10.12 22.59 -8.95
N ALA A 489 9.60 23.80 -9.13
CA ALA A 489 8.19 24.03 -9.41
C ALA A 489 8.05 24.66 -10.80
N TYR A 490 7.13 24.13 -11.60
CA TYR A 490 6.89 24.67 -12.94
C TYR A 490 6.15 26.00 -12.84
N PRO A 491 6.64 27.10 -13.50
CA PRO A 491 5.87 28.31 -13.70
C PRO A 491 4.48 27.97 -14.26
N PHE A 492 3.43 28.61 -13.73
CA PHE A 492 2.04 28.30 -14.05
C PHE A 492 1.57 26.87 -13.71
N GLY A 493 2.45 26.00 -13.23
CA GLY A 493 2.16 24.66 -12.73
C GLY A 493 1.89 23.60 -13.80
N ASP A 494 2.18 23.85 -15.06
CA ASP A 494 2.03 22.89 -16.15
C ASP A 494 3.38 22.39 -16.68
N SER A 495 3.43 21.14 -17.11
CA SER A 495 4.60 20.50 -17.70
C SER A 495 4.23 19.58 -18.85
N ASP A 496 5.13 19.42 -19.80
CA ASP A 496 5.13 18.40 -20.85
C ASP A 496 6.30 17.42 -20.65
N PRO A 497 6.42 16.35 -21.44
CA PRO A 497 7.54 15.41 -21.32
C PRO A 497 8.91 16.07 -21.45
N GLU A 498 9.06 17.04 -22.33
CA GLU A 498 10.30 17.77 -22.61
C GLU A 498 10.71 18.63 -21.43
N SER A 499 9.78 19.35 -20.83
CA SER A 499 10.00 20.15 -19.60
C SER A 499 10.43 19.26 -18.43
N ARG A 500 9.78 18.09 -18.24
CA ARG A 500 10.13 17.14 -17.18
C ARG A 500 11.54 16.57 -17.39
N GLU A 501 11.89 16.28 -18.63
CA GLU A 501 13.21 15.76 -18.95
C GLU A 501 14.30 16.81 -18.72
N ALA A 502 14.06 18.08 -19.05
CA ALA A 502 14.99 19.17 -18.78
C ALA A 502 15.25 19.33 -17.27
N VAL A 503 14.20 19.28 -16.43
CA VAL A 503 14.31 19.33 -14.98
C VAL A 503 15.06 18.10 -14.43
N ARG A 504 14.81 16.91 -14.99
CA ARG A 504 15.52 15.69 -14.59
C ARG A 504 17.02 15.78 -14.92
N ARG A 505 17.38 16.25 -16.12
CA ARG A 505 18.79 16.43 -16.54
C ARG A 505 19.53 17.49 -15.72
N ALA A 506 18.82 18.52 -15.22
CA ALA A 506 19.42 19.51 -14.32
C ALA A 506 19.76 18.93 -12.94
N GLY A 507 19.33 17.70 -12.61
CA GLY A 507 19.72 16.98 -11.40
C GLY A 507 18.80 17.21 -10.20
N TYR A 508 17.57 17.69 -10.40
CA TYR A 508 16.57 17.74 -9.34
C TYR A 508 16.06 16.33 -8.97
N LEU A 509 15.65 16.15 -7.71
CA LEU A 509 15.05 14.89 -7.24
C LEU A 509 13.59 14.75 -7.69
N GLY A 510 12.93 15.87 -7.97
CA GLY A 510 11.55 15.88 -8.43
C GLY A 510 11.06 17.29 -8.75
N ALA A 511 9.87 17.35 -9.36
CA ALA A 511 9.24 18.62 -9.71
C ALA A 511 7.74 18.63 -9.37
N LEU A 512 7.21 19.82 -9.13
CA LEU A 512 5.85 20.04 -8.63
C LEU A 512 5.02 20.82 -9.65
N GLY A 513 3.86 20.26 -10.00
CA GLY A 513 2.84 20.88 -10.83
C GLY A 513 1.64 21.36 -10.02
N LEU A 514 0.52 21.71 -10.69
CA LEU A 514 -0.71 22.23 -10.07
C LEU A 514 -1.98 21.45 -10.49
N SER A 515 -1.99 20.14 -10.37
CA SER A 515 -3.10 19.30 -10.87
C SER A 515 -4.26 19.11 -9.88
N GLN A 516 -4.35 19.90 -8.81
CA GLN A 516 -5.46 19.97 -7.83
C GLN A 516 -5.84 18.60 -7.25
N ARG A 517 -4.86 17.80 -6.84
CA ARG A 517 -5.05 16.47 -6.23
C ARG A 517 -3.97 16.18 -5.20
N TYR A 518 -4.19 15.16 -4.38
CA TYR A 518 -3.14 14.61 -3.53
C TYR A 518 -2.05 13.95 -4.36
N ALA A 519 -0.79 14.15 -4.00
CA ALA A 519 0.28 13.28 -4.46
C ALA A 519 0.10 11.88 -3.86
N ASN A 520 0.44 10.85 -4.63
CA ASN A 520 0.46 9.47 -4.19
C ASN A 520 1.67 8.76 -4.83
N ARG A 521 1.95 7.53 -4.43
CA ARG A 521 3.10 6.78 -4.94
C ARG A 521 3.09 6.50 -6.46
N SER A 522 1.93 6.60 -7.11
CA SER A 522 1.83 6.51 -8.56
C SER A 522 1.95 7.86 -9.26
N SER A 523 2.18 8.94 -8.52
CA SER A 523 2.45 10.25 -9.10
C SER A 523 3.86 10.26 -9.70
N ASP A 524 3.98 10.87 -10.88
CA ASP A 524 5.28 11.13 -11.48
C ASP A 524 6.09 12.03 -10.54
N ALA A 525 7.31 11.62 -10.20
CA ALA A 525 8.22 12.40 -9.35
C ALA A 525 8.53 13.80 -9.95
N PHE A 526 8.44 13.92 -11.29
CA PHE A 526 8.66 15.16 -12.01
C PHE A 526 7.37 15.88 -12.44
N ASP A 527 6.21 15.48 -11.86
CA ASP A 527 4.92 16.19 -11.96
C ASP A 527 4.08 15.91 -10.70
N LEU A 528 4.66 16.16 -9.52
CA LEU A 528 3.96 15.98 -8.25
C LEU A 528 2.79 16.96 -8.14
N PRO A 529 1.57 16.48 -7.90
CA PRO A 529 0.39 17.33 -7.83
C PRO A 529 0.35 18.19 -6.57
N ARG A 530 0.00 19.45 -6.74
CA ARG A 530 -0.29 20.38 -5.65
C ARG A 530 -1.72 20.89 -5.71
N ILE A 531 -2.20 21.40 -4.59
CA ILE A 531 -3.47 22.10 -4.45
C ILE A 531 -3.19 23.58 -4.22
N MET A 532 -3.53 24.41 -5.20
CA MET A 532 -3.44 25.86 -5.08
C MET A 532 -4.45 26.37 -4.07
N VAL A 533 -4.00 27.15 -3.11
CA VAL A 533 -4.85 27.82 -2.14
C VAL A 533 -5.18 29.23 -2.66
N LEU A 534 -6.45 29.59 -2.61
CA LEU A 534 -6.96 30.87 -3.13
C LEU A 534 -7.45 31.76 -1.99
N ALA A 535 -7.47 33.06 -2.18
CA ALA A 535 -7.99 34.06 -1.23
C ALA A 535 -9.37 33.72 -0.66
N LYS A 536 -10.24 33.13 -1.49
CA LYS A 536 -11.60 32.71 -1.11
C LYS A 536 -11.67 31.43 -0.30
N ASP A 537 -10.57 30.69 -0.13
CA ASP A 537 -10.55 29.42 0.59
C ASP A 537 -10.46 29.65 2.11
N ARG A 538 -11.55 30.13 2.70
CA ARG A 538 -11.69 30.43 4.12
C ARG A 538 -12.62 29.42 4.80
N GLY A 539 -12.39 29.08 6.07
CA GLY A 539 -13.27 28.26 6.89
C GLY A 539 -13.67 26.94 6.26
N TRP A 540 -14.98 26.71 6.06
CA TRP A 540 -15.51 25.47 5.49
C TRP A 540 -15.05 25.20 4.04
N ARG A 541 -14.80 26.25 3.23
CA ARG A 541 -14.32 26.10 1.84
C ARG A 541 -12.92 25.50 1.80
N PHE A 542 -12.02 25.95 2.68
CA PHE A 542 -10.69 25.37 2.81
C PHE A 542 -10.75 23.90 3.26
N ARG A 543 -11.63 23.61 4.24
CA ARG A 543 -11.86 22.21 4.68
C ARG A 543 -12.35 21.33 3.52
N LEU A 544 -13.29 21.83 2.72
CA LEU A 544 -13.84 21.09 1.58
C LEU A 544 -12.79 20.91 0.48
N ARG A 545 -12.01 21.97 0.16
CA ARG A 545 -10.92 21.91 -0.83
C ARG A 545 -9.86 20.89 -0.44
N THR A 546 -9.44 20.89 0.82
CA THR A 546 -8.45 19.93 1.32
C THR A 546 -9.01 18.52 1.51
N ALA A 547 -10.32 18.32 1.67
CA ALA A 547 -10.93 16.98 1.76
C ALA A 547 -11.26 16.37 0.38
N PHE A 548 -11.70 17.20 -0.58
CA PHE A 548 -12.18 16.78 -1.89
C PHE A 548 -11.60 17.65 -3.02
N PRO A 549 -10.29 17.70 -3.22
CA PRO A 549 -9.66 18.64 -4.15
C PRO A 549 -10.13 18.49 -5.59
N ARG A 550 -10.52 17.29 -6.02
CA ARG A 550 -11.03 17.05 -7.38
C ARG A 550 -12.32 17.77 -7.71
N LEU A 551 -13.14 18.12 -6.70
CA LEU A 551 -14.35 18.92 -6.93
C LEU A 551 -14.02 20.34 -7.42
N PHE A 552 -12.80 20.79 -7.17
CA PHE A 552 -12.31 22.13 -7.54
C PHE A 552 -11.39 22.11 -8.78
N ALA A 553 -11.12 20.94 -9.35
CA ALA A 553 -10.24 20.81 -10.52
C ALA A 553 -10.78 21.50 -11.78
N HIS A 554 -12.10 21.59 -11.93
CA HIS A 554 -12.74 22.27 -13.08
C HIS A 554 -12.56 23.79 -13.08
N PHE A 555 -12.22 24.41 -11.96
CA PHE A 555 -11.98 25.87 -11.89
C PHE A 555 -10.72 26.31 -12.64
N ARG A 556 -9.74 25.41 -12.86
CA ARG A 556 -8.51 25.72 -13.59
C ARG A 556 -8.74 25.95 -15.10
N ARG A 557 -9.67 25.22 -15.71
CA ARG A 557 -9.97 25.33 -17.16
C ARG A 557 -10.61 26.66 -17.58
N ARG A 558 -11.04 27.49 -16.63
CA ARG A 558 -11.67 28.79 -16.86
C ARG A 558 -10.82 30.00 -16.47
N LEU A 559 -9.56 29.79 -16.13
CA LEU A 559 -8.65 30.87 -15.78
C LEU A 559 -7.81 31.20 -17.01
N PRO A 560 -8.07 32.29 -17.74
CA PRO A 560 -7.18 32.73 -18.82
C PRO A 560 -5.82 33.07 -18.22
N GLY A 561 -4.76 32.41 -18.68
CA GLY A 561 -3.39 32.72 -18.33
C GLY A 561 -2.82 32.03 -17.08
N VAL A 562 -3.37 30.87 -16.66
CA VAL A 562 -2.70 29.90 -15.76
C VAL A 562 -2.60 28.57 -16.49
#